data_d16436012a2eb7ab3b2d93556bf04fd6
#
_entry.id   d16436012a2eb7ab3b2d93556bf04fd6
#
_cell.length_a   1.000
_cell.length_b   1.000
_cell.length_c   1.000
_cell.angle_alpha   90.00
_cell.angle_beta   90.00
_cell.angle_gamma   90.00
#
_symmetry.space_group_name_H-M   'P 1'
#
loop_
_entity.id
_entity.type
_entity.pdbx_description
1 polymer ?
#
loop_
_entity_poly.entity_id
_entity_poly.type
_entity_poly.pdbx_seq_one_letter_code
_entity_poly.pdbx_strand_id
1 'polypeptide(L)'
;ADSAAALVENGYVNGANGALNPKNNITRAEFAKIISDMASTYADASASLPETVDGSLIVRDNSVSLAGKTINGDLIIADGVSQIDLSNVTVTGRILLRGGESGVNFANTKAGKGIAANTDIAVSGTVDSITVIADGAKISGSGKVGAVQANANNVSVSTTGTKVSAAAGVSGVKASSK
;
A
#
# COMPACT_ATOMS: atom_id res chain seq x y z
N ALA A 1 -0.81 -16.46 -15.47
CA ALA A 1 -2.18 -16.19 -15.94
C ALA A 1 -2.83 -15.11 -15.08
N ASP A 2 -2.71 -15.19 -13.77
CA ASP A 2 -3.43 -14.31 -12.83
C ASP A 2 -2.98 -12.83 -12.89
N SER A 3 -1.68 -12.57 -13.06
CA SER A 3 -1.16 -11.20 -13.15
C SER A 3 -1.62 -10.48 -14.44
N ALA A 4 -1.71 -11.19 -15.56
CA ALA A 4 -2.19 -10.61 -16.82
C ALA A 4 -3.70 -10.32 -16.74
N ALA A 5 -4.48 -11.22 -16.14
CA ALA A 5 -5.90 -10.99 -15.91
C ALA A 5 -6.13 -9.75 -15.03
N ALA A 6 -5.40 -9.61 -13.93
CA ALA A 6 -5.49 -8.45 -13.05
C ALA A 6 -5.16 -7.12 -13.76
N LEU A 7 -4.17 -7.10 -14.65
CA LEU A 7 -3.84 -5.89 -15.42
C LEU A 7 -4.95 -5.51 -16.42
N VAL A 8 -5.60 -6.50 -17.02
CA VAL A 8 -6.73 -6.28 -17.95
C VAL A 8 -7.99 -5.85 -17.19
N GLU A 9 -8.34 -6.54 -16.11
CA GLU A 9 -9.51 -6.24 -15.28
C GLU A 9 -9.46 -4.82 -14.69
N ASN A 10 -8.25 -4.33 -14.36
CA ASN A 10 -8.05 -2.96 -13.87
C ASN A 10 -7.86 -1.95 -15.02
N GLY A 11 -7.96 -2.35 -16.29
CA GLY A 11 -7.84 -1.46 -17.44
C GLY A 11 -6.42 -0.95 -17.73
N TYR A 12 -5.40 -1.48 -17.08
CA TYR A 12 -4.00 -1.07 -17.29
C TYR A 12 -3.42 -1.60 -18.60
N VAL A 13 -3.96 -2.70 -19.11
CA VAL A 13 -3.56 -3.29 -20.39
C VAL A 13 -4.83 -3.67 -21.16
N ASN A 14 -5.01 -3.06 -22.35
CA ASN A 14 -6.20 -3.31 -23.16
C ASN A 14 -5.93 -4.22 -24.36
N GLY A 15 -4.66 -4.56 -24.61
CA GLY A 15 -4.27 -5.32 -25.80
C GLY A 15 -4.43 -4.54 -27.12
N ALA A 16 -4.20 -5.21 -28.22
CA ALA A 16 -4.46 -4.68 -29.56
C ALA A 16 -5.52 -5.54 -30.26
N ASN A 17 -6.52 -4.92 -30.87
CA ASN A 17 -7.63 -5.60 -31.56
C ASN A 17 -8.35 -6.65 -30.70
N GLY A 18 -8.50 -6.39 -29.40
CA GLY A 18 -9.18 -7.28 -28.45
C GLY A 18 -8.36 -8.52 -28.03
N ALA A 19 -7.08 -8.58 -28.36
CA ALA A 19 -6.20 -9.68 -27.98
C ALA A 19 -4.95 -9.19 -27.24
N LEU A 20 -4.59 -9.87 -26.16
CA LEU A 20 -3.28 -9.74 -25.54
C LEU A 20 -2.27 -10.56 -26.35
N ASN A 21 -1.17 -9.92 -26.75
CA ASN A 21 -0.07 -10.57 -27.46
C ASN A 21 1.15 -10.72 -26.52
N PRO A 22 1.13 -11.63 -25.55
CA PRO A 22 2.11 -11.68 -24.46
C PRO A 22 3.52 -12.07 -24.91
N LYS A 23 3.68 -12.52 -26.14
CA LYS A 23 4.99 -12.87 -26.73
C LYS A 23 5.64 -11.75 -27.53
N ASN A 24 4.92 -10.65 -27.79
CA ASN A 24 5.48 -9.49 -28.49
C ASN A 24 6.24 -8.60 -27.51
N ASN A 25 7.31 -7.99 -27.99
CA ASN A 25 8.04 -6.99 -27.22
C ASN A 25 7.14 -5.77 -27.01
N ILE A 26 7.04 -5.30 -25.78
CA ILE A 26 6.38 -4.05 -25.46
C ILE A 26 7.25 -2.88 -25.95
N THR A 27 6.64 -1.89 -26.56
CA THR A 27 7.32 -0.65 -26.91
C THR A 27 7.51 0.25 -25.70
N ARG A 28 8.45 1.20 -25.77
CA ARG A 28 8.65 2.20 -24.70
C ARG A 28 7.38 3.04 -24.47
N ALA A 29 6.64 3.35 -25.53
CA ALA A 29 5.40 4.12 -25.44
C ALA A 29 4.28 3.33 -24.74
N GLU A 30 4.09 2.06 -25.07
CA GLU A 30 3.13 1.17 -24.39
C GLU A 30 3.48 0.98 -22.91
N PHE A 31 4.77 0.78 -22.60
CA PHE A 31 5.22 0.68 -21.21
C PHE A 31 4.96 1.99 -20.45
N ALA A 32 5.31 3.14 -21.03
CA ALA A 32 5.06 4.45 -20.40
C ALA A 32 3.57 4.69 -20.17
N LYS A 33 2.72 4.29 -21.12
CA LYS A 33 1.26 4.39 -20.95
C LYS A 33 0.76 3.51 -19.81
N ILE A 34 1.21 2.27 -19.70
CA ILE A 34 0.83 1.37 -18.59
C ILE A 34 1.21 2.00 -17.24
N ILE A 35 2.43 2.52 -17.12
CA ILE A 35 2.87 3.18 -15.89
C ILE A 35 2.01 4.42 -15.57
N SER A 36 1.70 5.22 -16.60
CA SER A 36 0.83 6.40 -16.44
C SER A 36 -0.59 6.03 -16.01
N ASP A 37 -1.14 4.95 -16.56
CA ASP A 37 -2.49 4.47 -16.22
C ASP A 37 -2.54 3.85 -14.80
N MET A 38 -1.43 3.24 -14.36
CA MET A 38 -1.31 2.67 -12.99
C MET A 38 -1.12 3.74 -11.91
N ALA A 39 -0.49 4.86 -12.24
CA ALA A 39 -0.21 5.96 -11.32
C ALA A 39 -0.67 7.29 -11.93
N SER A 40 -1.94 7.62 -11.74
CA SER A 40 -2.53 8.83 -12.30
C SER A 40 -2.01 10.12 -11.66
N THR A 41 -1.53 10.06 -10.42
CA THR A 41 -0.98 11.19 -9.69
C THR A 41 0.29 10.81 -8.94
N TYR A 42 1.27 11.69 -8.98
CA TYR A 42 2.57 11.53 -8.36
C TYR A 42 2.86 12.73 -7.47
N ALA A 43 3.11 12.51 -6.19
CA ALA A 43 3.33 13.56 -5.21
C ALA A 43 4.76 13.52 -4.66
N ASP A 44 5.49 14.59 -4.88
CA ASP A 44 6.79 14.91 -4.28
C ASP A 44 6.67 16.11 -3.33
N ALA A 45 7.81 16.64 -2.85
CA ALA A 45 7.87 17.76 -1.91
C ALA A 45 7.16 19.04 -2.40
N SER A 46 6.98 19.21 -3.70
CA SER A 46 6.34 20.38 -4.30
C SER A 46 4.83 20.17 -4.58
N ALA A 47 4.32 18.97 -4.36
CA ALA A 47 2.97 18.59 -4.74
C ALA A 47 1.91 19.31 -3.88
N SER A 48 1.03 20.07 -4.52
CA SER A 48 -0.22 20.54 -3.94
C SER A 48 -1.36 19.65 -4.40
N LEU A 49 -1.82 18.77 -3.52
CA LEU A 49 -2.88 17.82 -3.84
C LEU A 49 -4.27 18.43 -3.59
N PRO A 50 -5.25 18.21 -4.47
CA PRO A 50 -6.65 18.55 -4.21
C PRO A 50 -7.20 17.75 -3.00
N GLU A 51 -8.37 18.11 -2.49
CA GLU A 51 -9.06 17.34 -1.44
C GLU A 51 -9.42 15.93 -1.90
N THR A 52 -9.78 15.80 -3.17
CA THR A 52 -10.06 14.50 -3.82
C THR A 52 -9.08 14.30 -4.97
N VAL A 53 -8.36 13.20 -4.95
CA VAL A 53 -7.47 12.74 -6.02
C VAL A 53 -8.18 11.64 -6.78
N ASP A 54 -8.44 11.85 -8.07
CA ASP A 54 -9.02 10.81 -8.93
C ASP A 54 -7.92 9.90 -9.49
N GLY A 55 -8.11 8.60 -9.30
CA GLY A 55 -7.15 7.56 -9.65
C GLY A 55 -6.13 7.28 -8.55
N SER A 56 -5.10 6.52 -8.88
CA SER A 56 -4.08 6.09 -7.93
C SER A 56 -3.04 7.17 -7.67
N LEU A 57 -2.59 7.27 -6.42
CA LEU A 57 -1.61 8.24 -5.95
C LEU A 57 -0.33 7.54 -5.47
N ILE A 58 0.83 7.99 -5.97
CA ILE A 58 2.14 7.63 -5.42
C ILE A 58 2.72 8.82 -4.67
N VAL A 59 3.05 8.61 -3.39
CA VAL A 59 3.72 9.59 -2.53
C VAL A 59 5.19 9.23 -2.39
N ARG A 60 6.07 10.20 -2.62
CA ARG A 60 7.54 10.02 -2.61
C ARG A 60 8.29 10.92 -1.66
N ASP A 61 7.61 11.75 -0.90
CA ASP A 61 8.25 12.69 0.02
C ASP A 61 7.50 12.78 1.35
N ASN A 62 8.23 12.91 2.43
CA ASN A 62 7.70 13.02 3.79
C ASN A 62 6.88 14.29 4.01
N SER A 63 7.09 15.34 3.21
CA SER A 63 6.40 16.63 3.34
C SER A 63 5.01 16.64 2.70
N VAL A 64 4.64 15.58 1.96
CA VAL A 64 3.32 15.48 1.32
C VAL A 64 2.23 15.34 2.38
N SER A 65 1.29 16.29 2.39
CA SER A 65 0.15 16.26 3.31
C SER A 65 -1.02 15.49 2.70
N LEU A 66 -1.40 14.40 3.36
CA LEU A 66 -2.55 13.57 2.98
C LEU A 66 -3.73 13.68 3.94
N ALA A 67 -3.54 14.25 5.13
CA ALA A 67 -4.58 14.34 6.16
C ALA A 67 -5.90 14.90 5.60
N GLY A 68 -7.00 14.18 5.84
CA GLY A 68 -8.35 14.56 5.40
C GLY A 68 -8.65 14.33 3.92
N LYS A 69 -7.73 13.81 3.11
CA LYS A 69 -7.93 13.63 1.66
C LYS A 69 -8.66 12.36 1.29
N THR A 70 -9.31 12.38 0.12
CA THR A 70 -9.92 11.21 -0.51
C THR A 70 -9.13 10.83 -1.77
N ILE A 71 -8.77 9.55 -1.90
CA ILE A 71 -8.10 8.99 -3.07
C ILE A 71 -9.03 7.96 -3.72
N ASN A 72 -9.48 8.24 -4.94
CA ASN A 72 -10.38 7.38 -5.73
C ASN A 72 -9.59 6.33 -6.54
N GLY A 73 -8.68 5.64 -5.88
CA GLY A 73 -7.81 4.63 -6.44
C GLY A 73 -6.95 4.00 -5.36
N ASP A 74 -5.80 3.44 -5.72
CA ASP A 74 -4.81 2.93 -4.77
C ASP A 74 -3.91 4.07 -4.26
N LEU A 75 -3.50 4.01 -3.00
CA LEU A 75 -2.47 4.88 -2.41
C LEU A 75 -1.19 4.08 -2.20
N ILE A 76 -0.10 4.55 -2.77
CA ILE A 76 1.22 3.93 -2.64
C ILE A 76 2.15 4.91 -1.92
N ILE A 77 2.63 4.53 -0.74
CA ILE A 77 3.70 5.23 -0.02
C ILE A 77 5.01 4.60 -0.45
N ALA A 78 5.83 5.33 -1.18
CA ALA A 78 7.05 4.81 -1.81
C ALA A 78 8.19 4.64 -0.81
N ASP A 79 9.21 3.88 -1.23
CA ASP A 79 10.46 3.73 -0.51
C ASP A 79 11.11 5.10 -0.24
N GLY A 80 11.66 5.30 0.95
CA GLY A 80 12.27 6.56 1.37
C GLY A 80 11.29 7.56 2.02
N VAL A 81 9.98 7.32 1.97
CA VAL A 81 9.00 8.03 2.80
C VAL A 81 9.00 7.36 4.18
N SER A 82 9.79 7.88 5.10
CA SER A 82 9.96 7.25 6.42
C SER A 82 8.79 7.51 7.36
N GLN A 83 8.07 8.61 7.16
CA GLN A 83 6.95 9.03 8.00
C GLN A 83 5.81 9.60 7.16
N ILE A 84 4.56 9.23 7.47
CA ILE A 84 3.38 9.76 6.77
C ILE A 84 2.17 9.87 7.70
N ASP A 85 1.41 10.96 7.57
CA ASP A 85 0.13 11.14 8.25
C ASP A 85 -1.03 10.79 7.33
N LEU A 86 -1.71 9.68 7.64
CA LEU A 86 -2.91 9.20 6.96
C LEU A 86 -4.20 9.51 7.75
N SER A 87 -4.14 10.43 8.71
CA SER A 87 -5.31 10.76 9.54
C SER A 87 -6.46 11.30 8.69
N ASN A 88 -7.65 10.72 8.92
CA ASN A 88 -8.89 11.04 8.18
C ASN A 88 -8.79 10.82 6.66
N VAL A 89 -7.84 10.01 6.18
CA VAL A 89 -7.70 9.66 4.76
C VAL A 89 -8.70 8.56 4.38
N THR A 90 -9.36 8.74 3.24
CA THR A 90 -10.20 7.71 2.64
C THR A 90 -9.62 7.29 1.30
N VAL A 91 -9.31 5.99 1.16
CA VAL A 91 -8.82 5.38 -0.08
C VAL A 91 -9.85 4.35 -0.55
N THR A 92 -10.37 4.48 -1.77
CA THR A 92 -11.35 3.51 -2.31
C THR A 92 -10.69 2.20 -2.70
N GLY A 93 -9.43 2.25 -3.07
CA GLY A 93 -8.59 1.11 -3.38
C GLY A 93 -7.82 0.59 -2.18
N ARG A 94 -6.60 0.13 -2.41
CA ARG A 94 -5.63 -0.39 -1.46
C ARG A 94 -4.69 0.71 -0.98
N ILE A 95 -4.22 0.61 0.26
CA ILE A 95 -3.01 1.33 0.71
C ILE A 95 -1.85 0.35 0.66
N LEU A 96 -0.81 0.67 -0.12
CA LEU A 96 0.44 -0.08 -0.17
C LEU A 96 1.56 0.74 0.46
N LEU A 97 2.11 0.24 1.57
CA LEU A 97 3.19 0.86 2.31
C LEU A 97 4.51 0.20 1.93
N ARG A 98 5.38 0.93 1.26
CA ARG A 98 6.79 0.59 1.00
C ARG A 98 7.73 1.45 1.82
N GLY A 99 7.18 2.43 2.53
CA GLY A 99 7.80 3.28 3.54
C GLY A 99 6.93 3.33 4.79
N GLY A 100 7.34 4.11 5.80
CA GLY A 100 6.61 4.28 7.06
C GLY A 100 7.30 3.65 8.26
N GLU A 101 8.58 3.31 8.14
CA GLU A 101 9.37 2.68 9.19
C GLU A 101 9.55 3.56 10.44
N SER A 102 9.48 4.88 10.30
CA SER A 102 9.55 5.84 11.41
C SER A 102 8.18 6.28 11.94
N GLY A 103 7.11 6.10 11.15
CA GLY A 103 5.76 6.40 11.61
C GLY A 103 4.70 6.48 10.52
N VAL A 104 3.60 5.76 10.73
CA VAL A 104 2.37 5.91 9.95
C VAL A 104 1.22 6.17 10.91
N ASN A 105 0.58 7.34 10.78
CA ASN A 105 -0.59 7.67 11.57
C ASN A 105 -1.87 7.24 10.84
N PHE A 106 -2.57 6.26 11.42
CA PHE A 106 -3.81 5.70 10.87
C PHE A 106 -5.10 6.24 11.54
N ALA A 107 -5.04 7.35 12.24
CA ALA A 107 -6.22 7.87 12.94
C ALA A 107 -7.38 8.08 11.95
N ASN A 108 -8.46 7.28 12.08
CA ASN A 108 -9.65 7.34 11.22
C ASN A 108 -9.34 7.16 9.72
N THR A 109 -8.36 6.31 9.37
CA THR A 109 -8.01 5.96 7.99
C THR A 109 -8.93 4.87 7.46
N LYS A 110 -9.39 5.00 6.22
CA LYS A 110 -10.21 3.99 5.53
C LYS A 110 -9.52 3.52 4.26
N ALA A 111 -9.47 2.20 4.05
CA ALA A 111 -8.94 1.58 2.84
C ALA A 111 -9.94 0.53 2.33
N GLY A 112 -10.60 0.79 1.20
CA GLY A 112 -11.67 -0.05 0.66
C GLY A 112 -11.23 -1.46 0.29
N LYS A 113 -9.98 -1.63 -0.14
CA LYS A 113 -9.37 -2.93 -0.48
C LYS A 113 -8.25 -3.36 0.49
N GLY A 114 -8.21 -2.75 1.69
CA GLY A 114 -7.26 -3.09 2.76
C GLY A 114 -5.90 -2.40 2.65
N ILE A 115 -5.02 -2.73 3.61
CA ILE A 115 -3.69 -2.16 3.77
C ILE A 115 -2.66 -3.27 3.66
N ALA A 116 -1.65 -3.08 2.80
CA ALA A 116 -0.53 -3.98 2.65
C ALA A 116 0.78 -3.29 3.03
N ALA A 117 1.58 -3.92 3.88
CA ALA A 117 2.91 -3.45 4.29
C ALA A 117 4.00 -4.29 3.62
N ASN A 118 4.86 -3.64 2.85
CA ASN A 118 6.03 -4.23 2.19
C ASN A 118 7.36 -3.74 2.81
N THR A 119 7.33 -3.31 4.05
CA THR A 119 8.49 -2.85 4.84
C THR A 119 8.13 -2.86 6.32
N ASP A 120 9.07 -2.47 7.18
CA ASP A 120 8.83 -2.19 8.59
C ASP A 120 7.86 -1.02 8.73
N ILE A 121 6.92 -1.10 9.68
CA ILE A 121 5.94 -0.03 9.94
C ILE A 121 5.89 0.28 11.43
N ALA A 122 6.01 1.56 11.76
CA ALA A 122 5.72 2.07 13.10
C ALA A 122 4.33 2.71 13.13
N VAL A 123 3.36 2.01 13.72
CA VAL A 123 1.94 2.40 13.73
C VAL A 123 1.65 3.38 14.85
N SER A 124 0.94 4.46 14.54
CA SER A 124 0.21 5.30 15.49
C SER A 124 -1.26 5.41 15.10
N GLY A 125 -2.13 5.82 16.04
CA GLY A 125 -3.57 5.79 15.82
C GLY A 125 -4.16 4.37 15.89
N THR A 126 -5.23 4.12 15.13
CA THR A 126 -5.94 2.84 15.12
C THR A 126 -6.17 2.36 13.70
N VAL A 127 -5.88 1.10 13.45
CA VAL A 127 -6.11 0.42 12.17
C VAL A 127 -6.70 -0.97 12.42
N ASP A 128 -7.70 -1.35 11.60
CA ASP A 128 -8.40 -2.62 11.78
C ASP A 128 -7.52 -3.81 11.40
N SER A 129 -6.85 -3.75 10.26
CA SER A 129 -5.99 -4.84 9.80
C SER A 129 -4.88 -4.39 8.86
N ILE A 130 -3.75 -5.10 8.92
CA ILE A 130 -2.62 -4.92 8.00
C ILE A 130 -2.22 -6.30 7.46
N THR A 131 -2.05 -6.42 6.15
CA THR A 131 -1.43 -7.58 5.52
C THR A 131 0.04 -7.31 5.30
N VAL A 132 0.93 -8.15 5.83
CA VAL A 132 2.38 -8.00 5.67
C VAL A 132 2.86 -8.91 4.55
N ILE A 133 3.55 -8.32 3.56
CA ILE A 133 3.98 -9.01 2.33
C ILE A 133 5.51 -9.00 2.13
N ALA A 134 6.29 -8.49 3.08
CA ALA A 134 7.74 -8.51 3.06
C ALA A 134 8.31 -9.43 4.14
N ASP A 135 9.27 -10.28 3.76
CA ASP A 135 9.99 -11.14 4.69
C ASP A 135 10.76 -10.33 5.73
N GLY A 136 10.67 -10.75 6.99
CA GLY A 136 11.36 -10.12 8.11
C GLY A 136 10.77 -8.79 8.60
N ALA A 137 9.69 -8.31 7.97
CA ALA A 137 9.11 -7.01 8.32
C ALA A 137 8.58 -6.96 9.76
N LYS A 138 8.67 -5.77 10.35
CA LYS A 138 8.27 -5.49 11.73
C LYS A 138 7.08 -4.53 11.76
N ILE A 139 6.05 -4.92 12.49
CA ILE A 139 4.93 -4.05 12.82
C ILE A 139 5.07 -3.63 14.28
N SER A 140 5.32 -2.36 14.51
CA SER A 140 5.63 -1.77 15.82
C SER A 140 4.86 -0.48 16.05
N GLY A 141 5.17 0.23 17.12
CA GLY A 141 4.60 1.55 17.43
C GLY A 141 3.61 1.51 18.61
N SER A 142 3.07 2.68 18.94
CA SER A 142 2.15 2.87 20.08
C SER A 142 0.67 2.75 19.67
N GLY A 143 0.39 2.59 18.38
CA GLY A 143 -0.97 2.49 17.85
C GLY A 143 -1.63 1.15 18.13
N LYS A 144 -2.94 1.09 17.88
CA LYS A 144 -3.73 -0.14 17.94
C LYS A 144 -3.87 -0.75 16.56
N VAL A 145 -3.44 -2.00 16.42
CA VAL A 145 -3.66 -2.82 15.23
C VAL A 145 -4.59 -3.97 15.61
N GLY A 146 -5.78 -4.04 15.02
CA GLY A 146 -6.75 -5.09 15.35
C GLY A 146 -6.26 -6.47 14.92
N ALA A 147 -5.76 -6.59 13.69
CA ALA A 147 -5.21 -7.84 13.16
C ALA A 147 -4.00 -7.60 12.23
N VAL A 148 -3.08 -8.57 12.22
CA VAL A 148 -2.02 -8.67 11.22
C VAL A 148 -2.13 -10.03 10.53
N GLN A 149 -2.22 -10.03 9.21
CA GLN A 149 -2.10 -11.21 8.37
C GLN A 149 -0.68 -11.24 7.79
N ALA A 150 0.14 -12.19 8.21
CA ALA A 150 1.46 -12.40 7.64
C ALA A 150 1.38 -13.29 6.39
N ASN A 151 1.70 -12.71 5.23
CA ASN A 151 1.84 -13.41 3.95
C ASN A 151 3.33 -13.56 3.57
N ALA A 152 4.24 -13.31 4.51
CA ALA A 152 5.69 -13.38 4.36
C ALA A 152 6.31 -14.00 5.62
N ASN A 153 7.53 -14.55 5.48
CA ASN A 153 8.20 -15.24 6.58
C ASN A 153 8.85 -14.25 7.58
N ASN A 154 9.08 -14.74 8.80
CA ASN A 154 9.83 -14.03 9.84
C ASN A 154 9.23 -12.67 10.24
N VAL A 155 7.95 -12.43 9.98
CA VAL A 155 7.25 -11.22 10.38
C VAL A 155 7.20 -11.11 11.91
N SER A 156 7.45 -9.93 12.44
CA SER A 156 7.41 -9.67 13.87
C SER A 156 6.41 -8.55 14.19
N VAL A 157 5.51 -8.80 15.16
CA VAL A 157 4.46 -7.86 15.55
C VAL A 157 4.62 -7.55 17.03
N SER A 158 4.84 -6.28 17.37
CA SER A 158 5.03 -5.81 18.75
C SER A 158 3.94 -4.84 19.24
N THR A 159 2.91 -4.59 18.43
CA THR A 159 1.75 -3.80 18.84
C THR A 159 0.86 -4.59 19.80
N THR A 160 0.43 -3.94 20.90
CA THR A 160 -0.32 -4.60 21.97
C THR A 160 -1.73 -5.00 21.55
N GLY A 161 -2.14 -6.22 21.90
CA GLY A 161 -3.51 -6.73 21.66
C GLY A 161 -3.82 -7.09 20.20
N THR A 162 -2.82 -7.13 19.34
CA THR A 162 -2.98 -7.47 17.91
C THR A 162 -3.20 -8.97 17.72
N LYS A 163 -4.23 -9.33 16.95
CA LYS A 163 -4.42 -10.70 16.48
C LYS A 163 -3.49 -10.97 15.32
N VAL A 164 -2.63 -11.98 15.42
CA VAL A 164 -1.67 -12.33 14.36
C VAL A 164 -2.02 -13.68 13.77
N SER A 165 -2.10 -13.73 12.44
CA SER A 165 -2.30 -14.96 11.67
C SER A 165 -1.25 -15.04 10.55
N ALA A 166 -0.92 -16.25 10.12
CA ALA A 166 0.00 -16.52 9.03
C ALA A 166 -0.72 -17.25 7.90
N ALA A 167 -0.35 -16.94 6.66
CA ALA A 167 -0.82 -17.67 5.49
C ALA A 167 -0.22 -19.09 5.46
N ALA A 168 -0.84 -19.98 4.68
CA ALA A 168 -0.31 -21.33 4.48
C ALA A 168 1.12 -21.29 3.93
N GLY A 169 2.05 -22.05 4.54
CA GLY A 169 3.46 -22.08 4.15
C GLY A 169 4.34 -20.98 4.73
N VAL A 170 3.77 -19.98 5.40
CA VAL A 170 4.52 -18.93 6.09
C VAL A 170 5.03 -19.43 7.44
N SER A 171 6.29 -19.12 7.77
CA SER A 171 6.97 -19.52 8.99
C SER A 171 7.69 -18.37 9.70
N GLY A 172 8.08 -18.59 10.96
CA GLY A 172 8.89 -17.65 11.74
C GLY A 172 8.15 -16.39 12.21
N VAL A 173 6.82 -16.36 12.14
CA VAL A 173 6.00 -15.23 12.60
C VAL A 173 6.04 -15.13 14.12
N LYS A 174 6.31 -13.96 14.65
CA LYS A 174 6.40 -13.66 16.08
C LYS A 174 5.41 -12.57 16.47
N ALA A 175 4.66 -12.80 17.54
CA ALA A 175 3.81 -11.80 18.17
C ALA A 175 4.32 -11.56 19.60
N SER A 176 4.51 -10.32 20.01
CA SER A 176 4.79 -10.00 21.41
C SER A 176 3.48 -10.04 22.17
N SER A 177 3.34 -11.04 23.06
CA SER A 177 2.30 -11.01 24.09
C SER A 177 2.75 -10.05 25.19
N LYS A 178 2.08 -8.94 25.35
CA LYS A 178 2.06 -8.15 26.57
C LYS A 178 0.65 -8.07 27.07
#